data_ef7c0ad9e9c29111528829655cbd808e
#
_entry.id   ef7c0ad9e9c29111528829655cbd808e
#
_cell.length_a   1.000
_cell.length_b   1.000
_cell.length_c   1.000
_cell.angle_alpha   90.00
_cell.angle_beta   90.00
_cell.angle_gamma   90.00
#
_symmetry.space_group_name_H-M   'P 1'
#
loop_
_entity.id
_entity.type
_entity.pdbx_description
1 polymer ?
#
loop_
_entity_poly.entity_id
_entity_poly.type
_entity_poly.pdbx_seq_one_letter_code
_entity_poly.pdbx_strand_id
1 'polypeptide(L)'
;MAANSHTLQPVRKKRHKSKKKLTIRSLLKSSVSFLTSDYYDFNLLAVVILLTCFGLVMLYSTSAYESLIQQSGDDMAYFRKQTLISIVALFFALIISNMDYHWLADKFSTPFYWFAMFLLFITKFIGREVNGARRWIYITNSFSFQPAEAAKLAIILFLPFLLVKIGKNIRTPKATLTVASFGLLAFVLTYFFTDNLSTAIIILGITAGLIFLVSPYTKQMLLLAGAGIIAVAILVFF
;
A
#
# COMPACT_ATOMS: atom_id res chain seq x y z
N MET A 1 -6.36 3.66 -74.56
CA MET A 1 -7.36 4.37 -73.75
C MET A 1 -7.41 3.68 -72.39
N ALA A 2 -6.76 4.25 -71.41
CA ALA A 2 -6.73 3.77 -69.98
C ALA A 2 -7.37 4.81 -69.13
N ALA A 3 -8.47 4.46 -68.48
CA ALA A 3 -9.21 5.35 -67.57
C ALA A 3 -8.57 5.33 -66.18
N ASN A 4 -8.15 6.51 -65.72
CA ASN A 4 -7.66 6.79 -64.34
C ASN A 4 -8.85 6.78 -63.38
N SER A 5 -8.86 5.84 -62.41
CA SER A 5 -9.76 5.85 -61.27
C SER A 5 -9.07 6.53 -60.07
N HIS A 6 -9.39 7.78 -59.80
CA HIS A 6 -9.03 8.49 -58.59
C HIS A 6 -9.84 7.93 -57.42
N THR A 7 -9.19 7.17 -56.53
CA THR A 7 -9.74 6.79 -55.20
C THR A 7 -9.60 7.95 -54.24
N LEU A 8 -10.72 8.56 -53.88
CA LEU A 8 -10.84 9.60 -52.88
C LEU A 8 -10.67 8.95 -51.46
N GLN A 9 -9.65 9.34 -50.75
CA GLN A 9 -9.48 8.97 -49.34
C GLN A 9 -10.49 9.73 -48.43
N PRO A 10 -11.12 9.06 -47.45
CA PRO A 10 -12.06 9.73 -46.56
C PRO A 10 -11.34 10.66 -45.57
N VAL A 11 -11.79 11.91 -45.54
CA VAL A 11 -11.34 12.96 -44.62
C VAL A 11 -11.65 12.56 -43.17
N ARG A 12 -10.60 12.36 -42.38
CA ARG A 12 -10.64 12.02 -40.94
C ARG A 12 -11.11 13.22 -40.13
N LYS A 13 -12.41 13.32 -39.79
CA LYS A 13 -12.99 14.34 -38.92
C LYS A 13 -12.30 14.31 -37.54
N LYS A 14 -11.56 15.34 -37.20
CA LYS A 14 -11.02 15.57 -35.82
C LYS A 14 -12.20 15.69 -34.85
N ARG A 15 -12.38 14.70 -33.97
CA ARG A 15 -13.31 14.77 -32.84
C ARG A 15 -12.80 15.82 -31.83
N HIS A 16 -13.46 16.95 -31.76
CA HIS A 16 -13.30 17.95 -30.73
C HIS A 16 -13.68 17.31 -29.38
N LYS A 17 -12.71 17.08 -28.49
CA LYS A 17 -12.96 16.66 -27.11
C LYS A 17 -13.52 17.86 -26.34
N SER A 18 -14.84 17.92 -26.20
CA SER A 18 -15.53 18.84 -25.31
C SER A 18 -15.07 18.57 -23.87
N LYS A 19 -14.48 19.57 -23.23
CA LYS A 19 -14.16 19.54 -21.79
C LYS A 19 -15.47 19.58 -21.00
N LYS A 20 -15.97 18.42 -20.57
CA LYS A 20 -17.11 18.32 -19.67
C LYS A 20 -16.74 19.02 -18.34
N LYS A 21 -17.45 20.10 -18.01
CA LYS A 21 -17.38 20.74 -16.69
C LYS A 21 -17.78 19.69 -15.64
N LEU A 22 -16.85 19.38 -14.74
CA LEU A 22 -17.11 18.52 -13.59
C LEU A 22 -18.03 19.26 -12.62
N THR A 23 -19.28 18.86 -12.59
CA THR A 23 -20.26 19.34 -11.61
C THR A 23 -20.30 18.34 -10.46
N ILE A 24 -20.41 18.77 -9.21
CA ILE A 24 -20.51 17.91 -8.00
C ILE A 24 -21.57 16.81 -8.21
N ARG A 25 -22.67 17.14 -8.89
CA ARG A 25 -23.71 16.16 -9.28
C ARG A 25 -23.23 15.07 -10.25
N SER A 26 -22.29 15.37 -11.15
CA SER A 26 -21.73 14.37 -12.07
C SER A 26 -20.73 13.46 -11.37
N LEU A 27 -20.03 13.98 -10.35
CA LEU A 27 -19.15 13.19 -9.49
C LEU A 27 -19.95 12.22 -8.61
N LEU A 28 -21.00 12.70 -7.97
CA LEU A 28 -21.91 11.85 -7.16
C LEU A 28 -22.59 10.78 -8.03
N LYS A 29 -23.06 11.12 -9.22
CA LYS A 29 -23.67 10.15 -10.14
C LYS A 29 -22.65 9.14 -10.68
N SER A 30 -21.41 9.56 -10.90
CA SER A 30 -20.31 8.66 -11.25
C SER A 30 -19.96 7.71 -10.10
N SER A 31 -19.94 8.21 -8.86
CA SER A 31 -19.68 7.38 -7.68
C SER A 31 -20.80 6.36 -7.43
N VAL A 32 -22.06 6.74 -7.63
CA VAL A 32 -23.21 5.83 -7.47
C VAL A 32 -23.28 4.80 -8.61
N SER A 33 -23.01 5.19 -9.85
CA SER A 33 -22.97 4.24 -10.98
C SER A 33 -21.78 3.27 -10.89
N PHE A 34 -20.73 3.66 -10.19
CA PHE A 34 -19.59 2.82 -9.90
C PHE A 34 -19.92 1.73 -8.86
N LEU A 35 -20.68 2.05 -7.82
CA LEU A 35 -21.16 1.10 -6.81
C LEU A 35 -22.11 0.03 -7.42
N THR A 36 -22.61 0.23 -8.63
CA THR A 36 -23.48 -0.72 -9.35
C THR A 36 -22.76 -1.47 -10.47
N SER A 37 -21.42 -1.35 -10.59
CA SER A 37 -20.68 -2.07 -11.63
C SER A 37 -20.38 -3.51 -11.19
N ASP A 38 -20.52 -4.48 -12.11
CA ASP A 38 -20.28 -5.91 -11.90
C ASP A 38 -18.83 -6.26 -11.48
N TYR A 39 -17.93 -5.28 -11.43
CA TYR A 39 -16.51 -5.42 -11.07
C TYR A 39 -16.20 -5.05 -9.62
N TYR A 40 -17.22 -4.68 -8.81
CA TYR A 40 -17.00 -4.26 -7.44
C TYR A 40 -17.30 -5.38 -6.44
N ASP A 41 -16.31 -5.79 -5.68
CA ASP A 41 -16.51 -6.81 -4.62
C ASP A 41 -17.15 -6.17 -3.37
N PHE A 42 -18.49 -6.22 -3.34
CA PHE A 42 -19.26 -5.73 -2.20
C PHE A 42 -18.99 -6.51 -0.91
N ASN A 43 -18.60 -7.79 -0.99
CA ASN A 43 -18.30 -8.57 0.19
C ASN A 43 -17.03 -8.05 0.85
N LEU A 44 -16.01 -7.74 0.05
CA LEU A 44 -14.77 -7.13 0.56
C LEU A 44 -15.07 -5.78 1.23
N LEU A 45 -15.85 -4.91 0.58
CA LEU A 45 -16.23 -3.62 1.15
C LEU A 45 -17.00 -3.77 2.46
N ALA A 46 -17.99 -4.69 2.50
CA ALA A 46 -18.78 -4.96 3.69
C ALA A 46 -17.90 -5.44 4.86
N VAL A 47 -16.94 -6.34 4.59
CA VAL A 47 -16.00 -6.83 5.61
C VAL A 47 -15.11 -5.69 6.12
N VAL A 48 -14.60 -4.82 5.25
CA VAL A 48 -13.77 -3.68 5.66
C VAL A 48 -14.56 -2.72 6.55
N ILE A 49 -15.81 -2.40 6.19
CA ILE A 49 -16.68 -1.53 7.00
C ILE A 49 -16.97 -2.19 8.34
N LEU A 50 -17.33 -3.48 8.36
CA LEU A 50 -17.63 -4.22 9.58
C LEU A 50 -16.43 -4.26 10.53
N LEU A 51 -15.25 -4.57 10.02
CA LEU A 51 -14.00 -4.56 10.80
C LEU A 51 -13.68 -3.16 11.33
N THR A 52 -13.91 -2.12 10.54
CA THR A 52 -13.71 -0.73 10.98
C THR A 52 -14.67 -0.36 12.11
N CYS A 53 -15.94 -0.68 11.98
CA CYS A 53 -16.95 -0.45 13.03
C CYS A 53 -16.61 -1.23 14.31
N PHE A 54 -16.25 -2.50 14.17
CA PHE A 54 -15.84 -3.33 15.30
C PHE A 54 -14.60 -2.75 15.99
N GLY A 55 -13.59 -2.33 15.20
CA GLY A 55 -12.38 -1.68 15.74
C GLY A 55 -12.68 -0.40 16.50
N LEU A 56 -13.61 0.43 16.02
CA LEU A 56 -14.05 1.66 16.71
C LEU A 56 -14.74 1.35 18.05
N VAL A 57 -15.61 0.34 18.09
CA VAL A 57 -16.27 -0.09 19.32
C VAL A 57 -15.26 -0.61 20.35
N MET A 58 -14.30 -1.43 19.90
CA MET A 58 -13.24 -1.94 20.76
C MET A 58 -12.33 -0.82 21.27
N LEU A 59 -12.00 0.15 20.40
CA LEU A 59 -11.20 1.31 20.79
C LEU A 59 -11.91 2.11 21.88
N TYR A 60 -13.20 2.40 21.73
CA TYR A 60 -13.95 3.10 22.77
C TYR A 60 -13.93 2.33 24.11
N SER A 61 -14.20 1.02 24.07
CA SER A 61 -14.21 0.19 25.28
C SER A 61 -12.86 0.17 26.00
N THR A 62 -11.75 0.16 25.27
CA THR A 62 -10.41 0.06 25.88
C THR A 62 -9.82 1.40 26.25
N SER A 63 -10.17 2.49 25.58
CA SER A 63 -9.54 3.80 25.75
C SER A 63 -10.38 4.81 26.54
N ALA A 64 -11.63 4.49 26.88
CA ALA A 64 -12.52 5.43 27.57
C ALA A 64 -11.92 5.92 28.90
N TYR A 65 -11.41 5.01 29.72
CA TYR A 65 -10.78 5.37 30.99
C TYR A 65 -9.51 6.21 30.85
N GLU A 66 -8.66 5.85 29.91
CA GLU A 66 -7.42 6.58 29.62
C GLU A 66 -7.71 7.97 29.04
N SER A 67 -8.75 8.08 28.22
CA SER A 67 -9.25 9.32 27.65
C SER A 67 -9.75 10.29 28.74
N LEU A 68 -10.49 9.79 29.71
CA LEU A 68 -10.95 10.58 30.87
C LEU A 68 -9.78 11.21 31.64
N ILE A 69 -8.71 10.47 31.85
CA ILE A 69 -7.55 10.95 32.62
C ILE A 69 -6.69 11.92 31.81
N GLN A 70 -6.40 11.60 30.54
CA GLN A 70 -5.45 12.35 29.71
C GLN A 70 -6.08 13.54 28.97
N GLN A 71 -7.40 13.51 28.72
CA GLN A 71 -8.11 14.50 27.89
C GLN A 71 -9.13 15.34 28.68
N SER A 72 -8.79 15.71 29.92
CA SER A 72 -9.57 16.65 30.76
C SER A 72 -11.04 16.21 30.99
N GLY A 73 -11.32 14.91 31.08
CA GLY A 73 -12.64 14.39 31.34
C GLY A 73 -13.48 14.02 30.12
N ASP A 74 -12.91 14.03 28.91
CA ASP A 74 -13.61 13.62 27.68
C ASP A 74 -13.32 12.14 27.38
N ASP A 75 -14.26 11.26 27.71
CA ASP A 75 -14.17 9.82 27.48
C ASP A 75 -14.23 9.41 25.99
N MET A 76 -14.70 10.31 25.13
CA MET A 76 -14.87 10.06 23.70
C MET A 76 -13.78 10.67 22.80
N ALA A 77 -12.74 11.29 23.36
CA ALA A 77 -11.76 12.03 22.59
C ALA A 77 -11.03 11.14 21.56
N TYR A 78 -10.53 9.96 21.97
CA TYR A 78 -9.89 9.01 21.07
C TYR A 78 -10.86 8.42 20.06
N PHE A 79 -12.08 8.09 20.47
CA PHE A 79 -13.12 7.57 19.58
C PHE A 79 -13.48 8.56 18.46
N ARG A 80 -13.72 9.83 18.79
CA ARG A 80 -14.04 10.88 17.80
C ARG A 80 -12.90 11.09 16.81
N LYS A 81 -11.67 11.17 17.31
CA LYS A 81 -10.48 11.31 16.46
C LYS A 81 -10.34 10.13 15.49
N GLN A 82 -10.45 8.91 15.99
CA GLN A 82 -10.32 7.71 15.17
C GLN A 82 -11.47 7.57 14.17
N THR A 83 -12.70 7.89 14.57
CA THR A 83 -13.87 7.86 13.67
C THR A 83 -13.66 8.81 12.48
N LEU A 84 -13.20 10.04 12.73
CA LEU A 84 -12.90 11.00 11.66
C LEU A 84 -11.82 10.47 10.72
N ILE A 85 -10.72 9.95 11.27
CA ILE A 85 -9.63 9.37 10.48
C ILE A 85 -10.14 8.20 9.65
N SER A 86 -10.97 7.32 10.22
CA SER A 86 -11.54 6.16 9.52
C SER A 86 -12.45 6.56 8.36
N ILE A 87 -13.30 7.56 8.55
CA ILE A 87 -14.18 8.09 7.49
C ILE A 87 -13.33 8.65 6.34
N VAL A 88 -12.32 9.48 6.66
CA VAL A 88 -11.42 10.05 5.67
C VAL A 88 -10.63 8.95 4.94
N ALA A 89 -10.12 7.96 5.67
CA ALA A 89 -9.39 6.83 5.10
C ALA A 89 -10.27 5.99 4.16
N LEU A 90 -11.50 5.67 4.54
CA LEU A 90 -12.46 4.96 3.68
C LEU A 90 -12.80 5.76 2.42
N PHE A 91 -12.96 7.08 2.54
CA PHE A 91 -13.20 7.95 1.40
C PHE A 91 -12.02 7.91 0.41
N PHE A 92 -10.78 8.02 0.89
CA PHE A 92 -9.59 7.90 0.05
C PHE A 92 -9.42 6.49 -0.53
N ALA A 93 -9.73 5.45 0.23
CA ALA A 93 -9.69 4.08 -0.25
C ALA A 93 -10.64 3.87 -1.43
N LEU A 94 -11.86 4.42 -1.37
CA LEU A 94 -12.82 4.41 -2.47
C LEU A 94 -12.31 5.20 -3.70
N ILE A 95 -11.65 6.33 -3.53
CA ILE A 95 -11.06 7.09 -4.63
C ILE A 95 -9.94 6.27 -5.29
N ILE A 96 -9.02 5.72 -4.51
CA ILE A 96 -7.89 4.93 -5.01
C ILE A 96 -8.38 3.66 -5.72
N SER A 97 -9.41 3.01 -5.18
CA SER A 97 -10.04 1.84 -5.80
C SER A 97 -10.58 2.10 -7.21
N ASN A 98 -10.89 3.37 -7.54
CA ASN A 98 -11.35 3.80 -8.86
C ASN A 98 -10.21 4.18 -9.82
N MET A 99 -8.98 4.24 -9.34
CA MET A 99 -7.84 4.61 -10.17
C MET A 99 -7.35 3.41 -10.98
N ASP A 100 -6.87 3.66 -12.19
CA ASP A 100 -6.20 2.63 -12.98
C ASP A 100 -4.88 2.23 -12.29
N TYR A 101 -4.85 1.00 -11.77
CA TYR A 101 -3.68 0.46 -11.10
C TYR A 101 -2.46 0.31 -12.01
N HIS A 102 -2.65 0.18 -13.34
CA HIS A 102 -1.53 0.15 -14.29
C HIS A 102 -0.80 1.48 -14.31
N TRP A 103 -1.53 2.59 -14.33
CA TRP A 103 -0.93 3.92 -14.24
C TRP A 103 -0.17 4.12 -12.91
N LEU A 104 -0.78 3.65 -11.81
CA LEU A 104 -0.17 3.72 -10.48
C LEU A 104 1.10 2.88 -10.42
N ALA A 105 1.06 1.66 -10.96
CA ALA A 105 2.19 0.75 -10.99
C ALA A 105 3.33 1.29 -11.86
N ASP A 106 3.05 1.74 -13.09
CA ASP A 106 4.08 2.15 -14.04
C ASP A 106 4.80 3.43 -13.64
N LYS A 107 4.06 4.44 -13.18
CA LYS A 107 4.64 5.76 -12.89
C LYS A 107 5.03 5.98 -11.45
N PHE A 108 4.31 5.39 -10.51
CA PHE A 108 4.42 5.72 -9.11
C PHE A 108 5.16 4.67 -8.27
N SER A 109 5.15 3.39 -8.65
CA SER A 109 5.70 2.31 -7.81
C SER A 109 7.20 2.48 -7.54
N THR A 110 8.00 2.75 -8.58
CA THR A 110 9.47 2.89 -8.44
C THR A 110 9.88 4.11 -7.61
N PRO A 111 9.42 5.34 -7.92
CA PRO A 111 9.77 6.50 -7.10
C PRO A 111 9.22 6.40 -5.67
N PHE A 112 8.05 5.81 -5.48
CA PHE A 112 7.48 5.61 -4.15
C PHE A 112 8.28 4.59 -3.32
N TYR A 113 8.79 3.52 -3.95
CA TYR A 113 9.67 2.57 -3.27
C TYR A 113 10.95 3.27 -2.74
N TRP A 114 11.65 4.01 -3.59
CA TRP A 114 12.87 4.71 -3.16
C TRP A 114 12.60 5.80 -2.14
N PHE A 115 11.48 6.51 -2.27
CA PHE A 115 11.04 7.48 -1.27
C PHE A 115 10.76 6.82 0.09
N ALA A 116 10.10 5.66 0.11
CA ALA A 116 9.86 4.92 1.34
C ALA A 116 11.16 4.40 1.98
N MET A 117 12.11 3.91 1.16
CA MET A 117 13.43 3.50 1.65
C MET A 117 14.20 4.68 2.26
N PHE A 118 14.13 5.84 1.62
CA PHE A 118 14.72 7.08 2.16
C PHE A 118 14.07 7.49 3.49
N LEU A 119 12.74 7.41 3.60
CA LEU A 119 12.04 7.70 4.84
C LEU A 119 12.43 6.73 5.97
N LEU A 120 12.58 5.44 5.69
CA LEU A 120 13.08 4.47 6.67
C LEU A 120 14.48 4.83 7.15
N PHE A 121 15.38 5.15 6.22
CA PHE A 121 16.74 5.53 6.55
C PHE A 121 16.80 6.78 7.44
N ILE A 122 16.06 7.83 7.09
CA ILE A 122 16.07 9.09 7.82
C ILE A 122 15.40 8.99 9.19
N THR A 123 14.53 8.01 9.41
CA THR A 123 13.83 7.79 10.69
C THR A 123 14.80 7.58 11.85
N LYS A 124 15.95 6.93 11.62
CA LYS A 124 16.99 6.75 12.64
C LYS A 124 17.51 8.07 13.21
N PHE A 125 17.54 9.11 12.37
CA PHE A 125 18.13 10.43 12.71
C PHE A 125 17.09 11.42 13.22
N ILE A 126 15.88 11.43 12.64
CA ILE A 126 14.83 12.42 12.94
C ILE A 126 13.72 11.81 13.81
N GLY A 127 13.59 10.49 13.85
CA GLY A 127 12.54 9.79 14.59
C GLY A 127 12.59 10.08 16.08
N ARG A 128 11.43 10.34 16.68
CA ARG A 128 11.29 10.46 18.12
C ARG A 128 11.31 9.08 18.76
N GLU A 129 12.04 8.95 19.86
CA GLU A 129 12.08 7.73 20.63
C GLU A 129 10.81 7.62 21.50
N VAL A 130 10.05 6.54 21.27
CA VAL A 130 8.87 6.21 22.05
C VAL A 130 9.00 4.75 22.48
N ASN A 131 8.96 4.50 23.77
CA ASN A 131 9.13 3.16 24.36
C ASN A 131 10.42 2.45 23.91
N GLY A 132 11.53 3.17 23.85
CA GLY A 132 12.84 2.62 23.51
C GLY A 132 13.07 2.38 22.01
N ALA A 133 12.15 2.79 21.12
CA ALA A 133 12.29 2.60 19.69
C ALA A 133 11.96 3.87 18.89
N ARG A 134 12.72 4.14 17.82
CA ARG A 134 12.55 5.32 16.94
C ARG A 134 11.72 4.93 15.72
N ARG A 135 10.40 4.87 15.88
CA ARG A 135 9.46 4.38 14.84
C ARG A 135 8.64 5.47 14.18
N TRP A 136 8.55 6.65 14.82
CA TRP A 136 7.61 7.70 14.44
C TRP A 136 8.32 8.99 14.08
N ILE A 137 7.91 9.59 12.97
CA ILE A 137 8.26 10.95 12.59
C ILE A 137 7.09 11.84 12.98
N TYR A 138 7.34 12.82 13.84
CA TYR A 138 6.34 13.80 14.24
C TYR A 138 6.43 15.01 13.32
N ILE A 139 5.38 15.24 12.54
CA ILE A 139 5.27 16.42 11.67
C ILE A 139 4.72 17.59 12.48
N THR A 140 3.82 17.30 13.40
CA THR A 140 3.23 18.25 14.34
C THR A 140 3.01 17.52 15.68
N ASN A 141 2.79 18.26 16.78
CA ASN A 141 2.52 17.64 18.08
C ASN A 141 1.29 16.69 18.07
N SER A 142 0.34 16.93 17.15
CA SER A 142 -0.89 16.14 17.01
C SER A 142 -0.84 15.12 15.87
N PHE A 143 0.16 15.18 14.97
CA PHE A 143 0.25 14.31 13.81
C PHE A 143 1.61 13.64 13.74
N SER A 144 1.60 12.32 13.84
CA SER A 144 2.77 11.47 13.69
C SER A 144 2.57 10.51 12.52
N PHE A 145 3.65 10.22 11.81
CA PHE A 145 3.69 9.31 10.68
C PHE A 145 4.71 8.20 10.92
N GLN A 146 4.34 6.96 10.62
CA GLN A 146 5.24 5.82 10.74
C GLN A 146 5.76 5.43 9.34
N PRO A 147 7.04 5.66 9.02
CA PRO A 147 7.62 5.33 7.70
C PRO A 147 7.53 3.86 7.32
N ALA A 148 7.54 2.95 8.28
CA ALA A 148 7.37 1.53 8.04
C ALA A 148 6.00 1.16 7.42
N GLU A 149 4.94 1.94 7.68
CA GLU A 149 3.65 1.77 7.02
C GLU A 149 3.72 2.12 5.52
N ALA A 150 4.41 3.23 5.18
CA ALA A 150 4.65 3.57 3.78
C ALA A 150 5.51 2.52 3.07
N ALA A 151 6.49 1.93 3.76
CA ALA A 151 7.33 0.88 3.20
C ALA A 151 6.54 -0.38 2.84
N LYS A 152 5.57 -0.80 3.67
CA LYS A 152 4.67 -1.92 3.33
C LYS A 152 3.89 -1.65 2.05
N LEU A 153 3.30 -0.46 1.93
CA LEU A 153 2.57 -0.06 0.71
C LEU A 153 3.49 0.00 -0.50
N ALA A 154 4.70 0.53 -0.34
CA ALA A 154 5.68 0.60 -1.41
C ALA A 154 6.08 -0.80 -1.92
N ILE A 155 6.28 -1.76 -1.03
CA ILE A 155 6.60 -3.15 -1.38
C ILE A 155 5.43 -3.82 -2.12
N ILE A 156 4.20 -3.63 -1.65
CA ILE A 156 3.00 -4.19 -2.28
C ILE A 156 2.79 -3.65 -3.70
N LEU A 157 3.16 -2.40 -3.96
CA LEU A 157 3.05 -1.80 -5.30
C LEU A 157 4.26 -2.15 -6.19
N PHE A 158 5.46 -2.07 -5.65
CA PHE A 158 6.69 -2.16 -6.43
C PHE A 158 7.07 -3.59 -6.81
N LEU A 159 6.97 -4.56 -5.89
CA LEU A 159 7.40 -5.92 -6.21
C LEU A 159 6.55 -6.60 -7.30
N PRO A 160 5.20 -6.54 -7.29
CA PRO A 160 4.41 -7.06 -8.40
C PRO A 160 4.73 -6.37 -9.73
N PHE A 161 4.91 -5.06 -9.72
CA PHE A 161 5.32 -4.31 -10.91
C PHE A 161 6.67 -4.81 -11.45
N LEU A 162 7.66 -4.99 -10.57
CA LEU A 162 8.97 -5.53 -10.93
C LEU A 162 8.86 -6.94 -11.50
N LEU A 163 8.03 -7.81 -10.90
CA LEU A 163 7.76 -9.16 -11.36
C LEU A 163 7.18 -9.17 -12.78
N VAL A 164 6.20 -8.31 -13.05
CA VAL A 164 5.60 -8.16 -14.39
C VAL A 164 6.65 -7.66 -15.39
N LYS A 165 7.47 -6.70 -15.01
CA LYS A 165 8.54 -6.15 -15.87
C LYS A 165 9.62 -7.17 -16.21
N ILE A 166 9.98 -8.05 -15.30
CA ILE A 166 10.91 -9.17 -15.54
C ILE A 166 10.30 -10.19 -16.52
N GLY A 167 8.98 -10.39 -16.50
CA GLY A 167 8.22 -11.21 -17.42
C GLY A 167 8.73 -12.66 -17.50
N LYS A 168 8.97 -13.16 -18.73
CA LYS A 168 9.38 -14.57 -18.95
C LYS A 168 10.67 -14.97 -18.26
N ASN A 169 11.54 -14.01 -17.95
CA ASN A 169 12.81 -14.25 -17.25
C ASN A 169 12.67 -14.56 -15.76
N ILE A 170 11.46 -14.48 -15.22
CA ILE A 170 11.15 -14.74 -13.82
C ILE A 170 11.50 -16.17 -13.36
N ARG A 171 11.59 -17.10 -14.33
CA ARG A 171 12.02 -18.49 -14.07
C ARG A 171 13.53 -18.63 -13.85
N THR A 172 14.30 -17.57 -13.91
CA THR A 172 15.73 -17.63 -13.66
C THR A 172 16.03 -17.33 -12.19
N PRO A 173 17.01 -18.03 -11.57
CA PRO A 173 17.43 -17.76 -10.19
C PRO A 173 17.86 -16.31 -9.97
N LYS A 174 18.43 -15.67 -11.01
CA LYS A 174 18.85 -14.25 -10.97
C LYS A 174 17.64 -13.32 -10.76
N ALA A 175 16.53 -13.56 -11.44
CA ALA A 175 15.33 -12.74 -11.28
C ALA A 175 14.74 -12.87 -9.87
N THR A 176 14.65 -14.10 -9.35
CA THR A 176 14.22 -14.36 -7.97
C THR A 176 15.11 -13.63 -6.97
N LEU A 177 16.43 -13.68 -7.16
CA LEU A 177 17.39 -13.00 -6.29
C LEU A 177 17.23 -11.47 -6.37
N THR A 178 16.98 -10.92 -7.56
CA THR A 178 16.74 -9.48 -7.73
C THR A 178 15.50 -9.04 -6.96
N VAL A 179 14.38 -9.74 -7.06
CA VAL A 179 13.15 -9.42 -6.30
C VAL A 179 13.39 -9.58 -4.80
N ALA A 180 14.04 -10.65 -4.40
CA ALA A 180 14.40 -10.89 -3.00
C ALA A 180 15.31 -9.79 -2.43
N SER A 181 16.26 -9.28 -3.20
CA SER A 181 17.17 -8.21 -2.73
C SER A 181 16.45 -6.91 -2.44
N PHE A 182 15.44 -6.52 -3.23
CA PHE A 182 14.62 -5.35 -2.92
C PHE A 182 13.77 -5.55 -1.66
N GLY A 183 13.17 -6.72 -1.47
CA GLY A 183 12.43 -7.03 -0.24
C GLY A 183 13.34 -7.10 0.98
N LEU A 184 14.54 -7.69 0.83
CA LEU A 184 15.53 -7.77 1.89
C LEU A 184 16.06 -6.38 2.28
N LEU A 185 16.29 -5.49 1.31
CA LEU A 185 16.68 -4.11 1.59
C LEU A 185 15.63 -3.40 2.47
N ALA A 186 14.34 -3.53 2.13
CA ALA A 186 13.27 -2.96 2.92
C ALA A 186 13.18 -3.59 4.32
N PHE A 187 13.37 -4.91 4.44
CA PHE A 187 13.45 -5.62 5.71
C PHE A 187 14.57 -5.07 6.60
N VAL A 188 15.80 -4.99 6.07
CA VAL A 188 16.98 -4.52 6.80
C VAL A 188 16.79 -3.06 7.26
N LEU A 189 16.32 -2.17 6.38
CA LEU A 189 16.07 -0.78 6.74
C LEU A 189 14.97 -0.67 7.81
N THR A 190 13.88 -1.45 7.70
CA THR A 190 12.81 -1.43 8.70
C THR A 190 13.30 -1.96 10.05
N TYR A 191 14.08 -3.03 10.07
CA TYR A 191 14.57 -3.62 11.31
C TYR A 191 15.61 -2.73 12.00
N PHE A 192 16.70 -2.39 11.31
CA PHE A 192 17.84 -1.71 11.92
C PHE A 192 17.67 -0.19 12.09
N PHE A 193 16.82 0.44 11.30
CA PHE A 193 16.64 1.90 11.33
C PHE A 193 15.38 2.35 12.06
N THR A 194 14.38 1.48 12.20
CA THR A 194 13.15 1.84 12.90
C THR A 194 12.86 0.94 14.12
N ASP A 195 13.74 0.01 14.45
CA ASP A 195 13.61 -0.95 15.56
C ASP A 195 12.23 -1.65 15.56
N ASN A 196 11.69 -1.96 14.35
CA ASN A 196 10.35 -2.51 14.14
C ASN A 196 10.39 -3.90 13.53
N LEU A 197 10.65 -4.90 14.37
CA LEU A 197 10.73 -6.29 13.96
C LEU A 197 9.40 -6.79 13.36
N SER A 198 8.27 -6.43 13.98
CA SER A 198 6.95 -6.90 13.51
C SER A 198 6.67 -6.49 12.06
N THR A 199 6.89 -5.22 11.72
CA THR A 199 6.71 -4.73 10.34
C THR A 199 7.76 -5.31 9.39
N ALA A 200 9.00 -5.49 9.83
CA ALA A 200 10.04 -6.12 9.05
C ALA A 200 9.67 -7.56 8.65
N ILE A 201 9.14 -8.36 9.59
CA ILE A 201 8.64 -9.71 9.32
C ILE A 201 7.50 -9.69 8.30
N ILE A 202 6.56 -8.73 8.39
CA ILE A 202 5.47 -8.58 7.43
C ILE A 202 6.02 -8.30 6.02
N ILE A 203 6.99 -7.40 5.89
CA ILE A 203 7.65 -7.07 4.61
C ILE A 203 8.33 -8.32 4.03
N LEU A 204 9.03 -9.09 4.86
CA LEU A 204 9.66 -10.35 4.44
C LEU A 204 8.61 -11.37 3.98
N GLY A 205 7.51 -11.50 4.73
CA GLY A 205 6.39 -12.38 4.40
C GLY A 205 5.72 -12.03 3.08
N ILE A 206 5.47 -10.74 2.82
CA ILE A 206 4.93 -10.25 1.54
C ILE A 206 5.90 -10.59 0.41
N THR A 207 7.20 -10.31 0.58
CA THR A 207 8.23 -10.60 -0.42
C THR A 207 8.31 -12.09 -0.72
N ALA A 208 8.40 -12.93 0.31
CA ALA A 208 8.46 -14.37 0.15
C ALA A 208 7.19 -14.94 -0.50
N GLY A 209 6.02 -14.46 -0.11
CA GLY A 209 4.73 -14.86 -0.69
C GLY A 209 4.65 -14.53 -2.18
N LEU A 210 5.05 -13.33 -2.60
CA LEU A 210 5.06 -12.93 -4.00
C LEU A 210 6.04 -13.77 -4.83
N ILE A 211 7.24 -14.03 -4.31
CA ILE A 211 8.22 -14.88 -4.98
C ILE A 211 7.69 -16.33 -5.09
N PHE A 212 7.07 -16.85 -4.02
CA PHE A 212 6.48 -18.20 -4.02
C PHE A 212 5.40 -18.37 -5.08
N LEU A 213 4.52 -17.36 -5.26
CA LEU A 213 3.46 -17.40 -6.26
C LEU A 213 3.97 -17.47 -7.71
N VAL A 214 5.15 -16.90 -7.95
CA VAL A 214 5.67 -16.73 -9.32
C VAL A 214 6.84 -17.68 -9.64
N SER A 215 7.57 -18.15 -8.63
CA SER A 215 8.74 -19.01 -8.82
C SER A 215 8.35 -20.47 -9.05
N PRO A 216 8.91 -21.14 -10.08
CA PRO A 216 8.71 -22.58 -10.27
C PRO A 216 9.51 -23.45 -9.26
N TYR A 217 10.38 -22.85 -8.47
CA TYR A 217 11.31 -23.56 -7.57
C TYR A 217 10.76 -23.68 -6.14
N THR A 218 9.58 -24.26 -5.98
CA THR A 218 8.88 -24.38 -4.68
C THR A 218 9.71 -25.01 -3.57
N LYS A 219 10.53 -26.03 -3.87
CA LYS A 219 11.38 -26.69 -2.86
C LYS A 219 12.47 -25.75 -2.31
N GLN A 220 13.12 -24.97 -3.17
CA GLN A 220 14.15 -23.99 -2.77
C GLN A 220 13.52 -22.85 -1.98
N MET A 221 12.31 -22.44 -2.36
CA MET A 221 11.56 -21.40 -1.65
C MET A 221 11.13 -21.85 -0.26
N LEU A 222 10.69 -23.10 -0.08
CA LEU A 222 10.36 -23.67 1.23
C LEU A 222 11.61 -23.73 2.14
N LEU A 223 12.76 -24.07 1.59
CA LEU A 223 14.04 -24.03 2.33
C LEU A 223 14.41 -22.61 2.76
N LEU A 224 14.28 -21.63 1.86
CA LEU A 224 14.54 -20.22 2.18
C LEU A 224 13.54 -19.66 3.20
N ALA A 225 12.26 -20.01 3.09
CA ALA A 225 11.24 -19.63 4.06
C ALA A 225 11.54 -20.26 5.44
N GLY A 226 11.91 -21.53 5.47
CA GLY A 226 12.32 -22.22 6.70
C GLY A 226 13.55 -21.57 7.34
N ALA A 227 14.57 -21.26 6.56
CA ALA A 227 15.77 -20.55 7.03
C ALA A 227 15.42 -19.13 7.53
N GLY A 228 14.52 -18.43 6.86
CA GLY A 228 14.01 -17.11 7.30
C GLY A 228 13.28 -17.18 8.63
N ILE A 229 12.43 -18.19 8.83
CA ILE A 229 11.71 -18.40 10.10
C ILE A 229 12.71 -18.69 11.24
N ILE A 230 13.71 -19.52 10.98
CA ILE A 230 14.76 -19.83 11.97
C ILE A 230 15.58 -18.58 12.30
N ALA A 231 15.96 -17.77 11.29
CA ALA A 231 16.70 -16.53 11.50
C ALA A 231 15.89 -15.52 12.33
N VAL A 232 14.59 -15.39 12.06
CA VAL A 232 13.68 -14.55 12.85
C VAL A 232 13.53 -15.09 14.28
N ALA A 233 13.40 -16.40 14.45
CA ALA A 233 13.33 -17.00 15.77
C ALA A 233 14.61 -16.72 16.57
N ILE A 234 15.78 -16.84 15.97
CA ILE A 234 17.05 -16.49 16.61
C ILE A 234 17.06 -15.00 17.01
N LEU A 235 16.64 -14.08 16.13
CA LEU A 235 16.58 -12.63 16.42
C LEU A 235 15.58 -12.27 17.52
N VAL A 236 14.56 -13.09 17.77
CA VAL A 236 13.58 -12.86 18.84
C VAL A 236 14.06 -13.41 20.19
N PHE A 237 14.85 -14.50 20.17
CA PHE A 237 15.29 -15.16 21.41
C PHE A 237 16.69 -14.71 21.89
N PHE A 238 17.45 -14.03 21.05
CA PHE A 238 18.75 -13.43 21.37
C PHE A 238 18.70 -11.89 21.21
#